data_23a613892fa3b86eda9a413ec32bb501
#
_entry.id   23a613892fa3b86eda9a413ec32bb501
#
_cell.length_a   1.000
_cell.length_b   1.000
_cell.length_c   1.000
_cell.angle_alpha   90.00
_cell.angle_beta   90.00
_cell.angle_gamma   90.00
#
_symmetry.space_group_name_H-M   'P 1'
#
loop_
_entity.id
_entity.type
_entity.pdbx_description
1 polymer ?
#
loop_
_entity_poly.entity_id
_entity_poly.type
_entity_poly.pdbx_seq_one_letter_code
_entity_poly.pdbx_strand_id
1 'polypeptide(L)'
;MTTRDKAYEWIDAHKDDMVDLWKQMVTIDSGIGVKEGGMEMGNLCAGILEKLGFSIRRGSYEKCGDTIIGERGDLSKPYTILMGHMDTVFFKGEPEKRPFTIKDGKAYGPGVLHPALHSGSAPCSRI
;
A
#
# COMPACT_ATOMS: atom_id res chain seq x y z
N MET A 1 -9.78 -19.66 -22.58
CA MET A 1 -9.18 -18.58 -21.76
C MET A 1 -9.04 -19.07 -20.31
N THR A 2 -7.83 -19.17 -19.82
CA THR A 2 -7.54 -19.60 -18.45
C THR A 2 -7.75 -18.44 -17.46
N THR A 3 -7.82 -18.73 -16.16
CA THR A 3 -7.86 -17.69 -15.11
C THR A 3 -6.65 -16.75 -15.20
N ARG A 4 -5.51 -17.30 -15.58
CA ARG A 4 -4.27 -16.53 -15.79
C ARG A 4 -4.39 -15.54 -16.95
N ASP A 5 -4.97 -15.97 -18.08
CA ASP A 5 -5.14 -15.10 -19.25
C ASP A 5 -6.06 -13.92 -18.92
N LYS A 6 -7.17 -14.19 -18.21
CA LYS A 6 -8.09 -13.14 -17.72
C LYS A 6 -7.41 -12.14 -16.78
N ALA A 7 -6.49 -12.61 -15.94
CA ALA A 7 -5.73 -11.74 -15.04
C ALA A 7 -4.79 -10.81 -15.81
N TYR A 8 -4.09 -11.32 -16.83
CA TYR A 8 -3.23 -10.49 -17.68
C TYR A 8 -4.04 -9.47 -18.49
N GLU A 9 -5.15 -9.86 -19.09
CA GLU A 9 -6.04 -8.93 -19.79
C GLU A 9 -6.54 -7.81 -18.86
N TRP A 10 -6.89 -8.17 -17.63
CA TRP A 10 -7.32 -7.18 -16.63
C TRP A 10 -6.19 -6.20 -16.27
N ILE A 11 -4.99 -6.71 -16.04
CA ILE A 11 -3.80 -5.88 -15.76
C ILE A 11 -3.51 -4.92 -16.91
N ASP A 12 -3.54 -5.42 -18.15
CA ASP A 12 -3.27 -4.59 -19.33
C ASP A 12 -4.33 -3.50 -19.51
N ALA A 13 -5.60 -3.82 -19.24
CA ALA A 13 -6.70 -2.86 -19.32
C ALA A 13 -6.69 -1.78 -18.22
N HIS A 14 -6.05 -2.06 -17.06
CA HIS A 14 -6.03 -1.15 -15.89
C HIS A 14 -4.63 -0.62 -15.57
N LYS A 15 -3.72 -0.70 -16.52
CA LYS A 15 -2.32 -0.28 -16.31
C LYS A 15 -2.21 1.18 -15.88
N ASP A 16 -2.94 2.06 -16.51
CA ASP A 16 -2.89 3.50 -16.20
C ASP A 16 -3.48 3.78 -14.81
N ASP A 17 -4.59 3.14 -14.46
CA ASP A 17 -5.20 3.22 -13.12
C ASP A 17 -4.24 2.73 -12.03
N MET A 18 -3.50 1.65 -12.31
CA MET A 18 -2.48 1.12 -11.39
C MET A 18 -1.31 2.09 -11.21
N VAL A 19 -0.86 2.75 -12.27
CA VAL A 19 0.20 3.77 -12.21
C VAL A 19 -0.28 5.01 -11.45
N ASP A 20 -1.52 5.44 -11.66
CA ASP A 20 -2.11 6.57 -10.94
C ASP A 20 -2.25 6.28 -9.44
N LEU A 21 -2.69 5.08 -9.08
CA LEU A 21 -2.73 4.65 -7.69
C LEU A 21 -1.33 4.60 -7.07
N TRP A 22 -0.36 4.06 -7.79
CA TRP A 22 1.04 4.04 -7.34
C TRP A 22 1.58 5.44 -7.09
N LYS A 23 1.31 6.38 -8.00
CA LYS A 23 1.66 7.80 -7.83
C LYS A 23 1.01 8.38 -6.56
N GLN A 24 -0.26 8.12 -6.30
CA GLN A 24 -0.94 8.56 -5.09
C GLN A 24 -0.22 8.03 -3.84
N MET A 25 0.08 6.74 -3.79
CA MET A 25 0.78 6.11 -2.67
C MET A 25 2.17 6.71 -2.44
N VAL A 26 2.96 6.93 -3.49
CA VAL A 26 4.31 7.50 -3.39
C VAL A 26 4.28 8.98 -2.96
N THR A 27 3.20 9.68 -3.25
CA THR A 27 3.03 11.10 -2.88
C THR A 27 2.67 11.29 -1.41
N ILE A 28 2.08 10.27 -0.77
CA ILE A 28 1.78 10.32 0.66
C ILE A 28 3.08 10.21 1.47
N ASP A 29 3.31 11.18 2.33
CA ASP A 29 4.48 11.21 3.21
C ASP A 29 4.29 10.25 4.42
N SER A 30 4.45 8.97 4.15
CA SER A 30 4.32 7.89 5.16
C SER A 30 5.67 7.47 5.76
N GLY A 31 6.59 8.41 5.89
CA GLY A 31 7.93 8.18 6.42
C GLY A 31 7.96 7.90 7.92
N ILE A 32 9.16 7.59 8.42
CA ILE A 32 9.40 7.30 9.84
C ILE A 32 8.92 8.47 10.72
N GLY A 33 8.01 8.16 11.66
CA GLY A 33 7.48 9.13 12.60
C GLY A 33 6.44 10.11 12.04
N VAL A 34 6.03 9.94 10.78
CA VAL A 34 4.98 10.76 10.15
C VAL A 34 3.63 10.06 10.34
N LYS A 35 3.03 10.22 11.52
CA LYS A 35 1.77 9.56 11.88
C LYS A 35 0.64 9.93 10.92
N GLU A 36 0.50 11.20 10.58
CA GLU A 36 -0.53 11.70 9.68
C GLU A 36 -0.47 11.03 8.31
N GLY A 37 0.73 10.92 7.74
CA GLY A 37 0.94 10.23 6.46
C GLY A 37 0.67 8.73 6.55
N GLY A 38 1.05 8.10 7.65
CA GLY A 38 0.70 6.71 7.90
C GLY A 38 -0.81 6.47 8.00
N MET A 39 -1.56 7.40 8.61
CA MET A 39 -3.03 7.36 8.66
C MET A 39 -3.65 7.62 7.29
N GLU A 40 -3.13 8.56 6.52
CA GLU A 40 -3.60 8.86 5.17
C GLU A 40 -3.41 7.64 4.25
N MET A 41 -2.25 7.01 4.28
CA MET A 41 -1.98 5.76 3.55
C MET A 41 -2.93 4.65 3.99
N GLY A 42 -3.14 4.49 5.31
CA GLY A 42 -4.10 3.53 5.85
C GLY A 42 -5.53 3.76 5.36
N ASN A 43 -5.97 5.03 5.29
CA ASN A 43 -7.29 5.38 4.76
C ASN A 43 -7.42 5.05 3.27
N LEU A 44 -6.39 5.34 2.48
CA LEU A 44 -6.36 5.00 1.06
C LEU A 44 -6.47 3.48 0.86
N CYS A 45 -5.65 2.70 1.56
CA CYS A 45 -5.67 1.25 1.47
C CYS A 45 -7.00 0.65 1.93
N ALA A 46 -7.54 1.12 3.06
CA ALA A 46 -8.84 0.68 3.58
C ALA A 46 -9.96 0.94 2.56
N GLY A 47 -10.02 2.14 1.99
CA GLY A 47 -11.04 2.48 1.00
C GLY A 47 -10.98 1.65 -0.28
N ILE A 48 -9.78 1.25 -0.71
CA ILE A 48 -9.60 0.34 -1.84
C ILE A 48 -10.11 -1.05 -1.49
N LEU A 49 -9.73 -1.58 -0.34
CA LEU A 49 -10.16 -2.90 0.12
C LEU A 49 -11.67 -2.97 0.32
N GLU A 50 -12.30 -1.94 0.89
CA GLU A 50 -13.75 -1.84 1.03
C GLU A 50 -14.47 -1.91 -0.33
N LYS A 51 -13.99 -1.17 -1.33
CA LYS A 51 -14.51 -1.23 -2.71
C LYS A 51 -14.39 -2.63 -3.33
N LEU A 52 -13.39 -3.39 -2.92
CA LEU A 52 -13.18 -4.77 -3.34
C LEU A 52 -14.01 -5.78 -2.51
N GLY A 53 -14.85 -5.32 -1.58
CA GLY A 53 -15.73 -6.14 -0.76
C GLY A 53 -15.07 -6.78 0.46
N PHE A 54 -13.98 -6.20 0.96
CA PHE A 54 -13.38 -6.60 2.21
C PHE A 54 -14.03 -5.90 3.40
N SER A 55 -14.20 -6.61 4.51
CA SER A 55 -14.49 -6.02 5.81
C SER A 55 -13.19 -5.52 6.43
N ILE A 56 -13.20 -4.29 6.94
CA ILE A 56 -11.98 -3.64 7.44
C ILE A 56 -11.97 -3.61 8.96
N ARG A 57 -10.86 -4.03 9.55
CA ARG A 57 -10.50 -3.78 10.96
C ARG A 57 -9.26 -2.91 11.01
N ARG A 58 -9.18 -2.07 12.03
CA ARG A 58 -8.04 -1.17 12.27
C ARG A 58 -7.43 -1.42 13.64
N GLY A 59 -6.10 -1.44 13.69
CA GLY A 59 -5.34 -1.32 14.92
C GLY A 59 -4.72 0.06 14.97
N SER A 60 -5.07 0.87 15.98
CA SER A 60 -4.57 2.24 16.10
C SER A 60 -3.45 2.32 17.15
N TYR A 61 -2.46 3.17 16.86
CA TYR A 61 -1.27 3.33 17.69
C TYR A 61 -0.99 4.82 17.96
N GLU A 62 -0.39 5.09 19.12
CA GLU A 62 -0.13 6.47 19.55
C GLU A 62 0.89 7.19 18.66
N LYS A 63 1.96 6.49 18.27
CA LYS A 63 3.14 7.09 17.61
C LYS A 63 3.24 6.84 16.11
N CYS A 64 2.39 6.02 15.53
CA CYS A 64 2.45 5.66 14.12
C CYS A 64 1.06 5.56 13.49
N GLY A 65 1.00 5.34 12.20
CA GLY A 65 -0.24 5.12 11.48
C GLY A 65 -0.93 3.81 11.89
N ASP A 66 -2.16 3.66 11.44
CA ASP A 66 -2.98 2.48 11.74
C ASP A 66 -2.46 1.23 10.99
N THR A 67 -2.66 0.07 11.60
CA THR A 67 -2.63 -1.21 10.88
C THR A 67 -4.00 -1.46 10.27
N ILE A 68 -4.03 -1.78 8.99
CA ILE A 68 -5.26 -2.10 8.25
C ILE A 68 -5.32 -3.61 8.02
N ILE A 69 -6.43 -4.21 8.41
CA ILE A 69 -6.71 -5.63 8.22
C ILE A 69 -7.99 -5.74 7.39
N GLY A 70 -7.88 -6.26 6.17
CA GLY A 70 -9.01 -6.55 5.30
C GLY A 70 -9.30 -8.05 5.29
N GLU A 71 -10.54 -8.44 5.52
CA GLU A 71 -11.00 -9.82 5.56
C GLU A 71 -12.12 -10.03 4.54
N ARG A 72 -12.03 -11.09 3.74
CA ARG A 72 -13.03 -11.41 2.73
C ARG A 72 -13.21 -12.92 2.59
N GLY A 73 -14.44 -13.37 2.47
CA GLY A 73 -14.79 -14.77 2.29
C GLY A 73 -15.07 -15.49 3.61
N ASP A 74 -15.03 -16.82 3.58
CA ASP A 74 -15.31 -17.69 4.72
C ASP A 74 -13.99 -18.02 5.45
N LEU A 75 -13.73 -17.33 6.54
CA LEU A 75 -12.51 -17.50 7.34
C LEU A 75 -12.48 -18.78 8.17
N SER A 76 -13.55 -19.58 8.17
CA SER A 76 -13.55 -20.92 8.77
C SER A 76 -12.85 -21.96 7.90
N LYS A 77 -12.55 -21.60 6.65
CA LYS A 77 -11.85 -22.41 5.66
C LYS A 77 -10.39 -21.97 5.53
N PRO A 78 -9.51 -22.79 4.95
CA PRO A 78 -8.15 -22.36 4.62
C PRO A 78 -8.16 -21.07 3.78
N TYR A 79 -7.36 -20.08 4.18
CA TYR A 79 -7.27 -18.78 3.53
C TYR A 79 -5.81 -18.39 3.28
N THR A 80 -5.60 -17.46 2.39
CA THR A 80 -4.28 -16.87 2.09
C THR A 80 -4.15 -15.54 2.81
N ILE A 81 -3.02 -15.31 3.45
CA ILE A 81 -2.66 -14.01 4.04
C ILE A 81 -1.71 -13.29 3.10
N LEU A 82 -2.05 -12.06 2.72
CA LEU A 82 -1.15 -11.13 2.05
C LEU A 82 -0.75 -10.06 3.06
N MET A 83 0.55 -9.89 3.28
CA MET A 83 1.09 -8.89 4.20
C MET A 83 1.99 -7.93 3.45
N GLY A 84 1.88 -6.65 3.80
CA GLY A 84 2.74 -5.60 3.31
C GLY A 84 2.88 -4.51 4.37
N HIS A 85 3.73 -3.52 4.14
CA HIS A 85 3.82 -2.36 5.00
C HIS A 85 3.55 -1.08 4.21
N MET A 86 3.02 -0.07 4.89
CA MET A 86 2.56 1.18 4.31
C MET A 86 3.50 2.36 4.60
N ASP A 87 4.43 2.16 5.51
CA ASP A 87 5.44 3.16 5.87
C ASP A 87 6.69 3.05 4.98
N THR A 88 7.45 4.12 4.93
CA THR A 88 8.74 4.17 4.25
C THR A 88 9.86 4.48 5.25
N VAL A 89 11.09 4.16 4.88
CA VAL A 89 12.28 4.43 5.70
C VAL A 89 12.76 5.88 5.62
N PHE A 90 12.07 6.72 4.89
CA PHE A 90 12.46 8.11 4.67
C PHE A 90 11.94 9.03 5.77
N PHE A 91 12.56 10.18 5.93
CA PHE A 91 12.12 11.21 6.85
C PHE A 91 11.04 12.09 6.24
N LYS A 92 10.33 12.84 7.09
CA LYS A 92 9.30 13.79 6.69
C LYS A 92 9.77 14.74 5.58
N GLY A 93 8.90 14.98 4.60
CA GLY A 93 9.12 15.89 3.48
C GLY A 93 9.84 15.26 2.29
N GLU A 94 10.08 13.97 2.30
CA GLU A 94 10.80 13.31 1.20
C GLU A 94 10.01 13.26 -0.11
N PRO A 95 8.68 13.06 -0.14
CA PRO A 95 7.90 13.13 -1.38
C PRO A 95 7.94 14.51 -2.06
N GLU A 96 8.09 15.58 -1.30
CA GLU A 96 8.25 16.94 -1.86
C GLU A 96 9.60 17.14 -2.52
N LYS A 97 10.67 16.59 -1.93
CA LYS A 97 12.04 16.69 -2.46
C LYS A 97 12.25 15.80 -3.68
N ARG A 98 11.61 14.64 -3.69
CA ARG A 98 11.73 13.63 -4.75
C ARG A 98 10.34 13.18 -5.21
N PRO A 99 9.59 14.05 -5.92
CA PRO A 99 8.22 13.72 -6.34
C PRO A 99 8.22 12.53 -7.29
N PHE A 100 7.08 11.82 -7.30
CA PHE A 100 6.89 10.72 -8.24
C PHE A 100 7.03 11.22 -9.67
N THR A 101 7.96 10.64 -10.40
CA THR A 101 8.19 10.95 -11.81
C THR A 101 8.39 9.67 -12.61
N ILE A 102 7.98 9.71 -13.88
CA ILE A 102 8.27 8.64 -14.85
C ILE A 102 9.17 9.21 -15.92
N LYS A 103 10.33 8.59 -16.11
CA LYS A 103 11.31 8.96 -17.13
C LYS A 103 11.93 7.71 -17.73
N ASP A 104 11.99 7.65 -19.05
CA ASP A 104 12.58 6.53 -19.81
C ASP A 104 12.01 5.16 -19.38
N GLY A 105 10.67 5.08 -19.16
CA GLY A 105 9.97 3.87 -18.75
C GLY A 105 10.23 3.42 -17.31
N LYS A 106 10.86 4.27 -16.49
CA LYS A 106 11.16 3.99 -15.07
C LYS A 106 10.46 5.00 -14.18
N ALA A 107 9.92 4.51 -13.05
CA ALA A 107 9.37 5.37 -12.01
C ALA A 107 10.43 5.73 -10.97
N TYR A 108 10.38 6.98 -10.49
CA TYR A 108 11.25 7.53 -9.45
C TYR A 108 10.40 8.15 -8.35
N GLY A 109 10.84 8.06 -7.11
CA GLY A 109 10.19 8.63 -5.92
C GLY A 109 10.48 7.81 -4.68
N PRO A 110 10.16 8.31 -3.47
CA PRO A 110 10.37 7.57 -2.23
C PRO A 110 9.44 6.34 -2.18
N GLY A 111 10.01 5.16 -1.92
CA GLY A 111 9.24 3.92 -1.81
C GLY A 111 8.82 3.24 -3.12
N VAL A 112 9.17 3.77 -4.31
CA VAL A 112 8.79 3.16 -5.61
C VAL A 112 9.32 1.75 -5.82
N LEU A 113 10.44 1.38 -5.20
CA LEU A 113 11.03 0.04 -5.28
C LEU A 113 10.64 -0.85 -4.10
N HIS A 114 9.76 -0.39 -3.23
CA HIS A 114 9.35 -1.20 -2.09
C HIS A 114 8.30 -2.20 -2.57
N PRO A 115 8.61 -3.49 -2.63
CA PRO A 115 7.60 -4.49 -2.92
C PRO A 115 6.60 -4.48 -1.76
N ALA A 116 5.34 -4.21 -2.05
CA ALA A 116 4.23 -4.22 -1.08
C ALA A 116 4.00 -5.58 -0.41
N LEU A 117 4.83 -6.56 -0.71
CA LEU A 117 4.75 -7.93 -0.22
C LEU A 117 6.11 -8.35 0.34
N HIS A 118 6.41 -7.98 1.59
CA HIS A 118 7.48 -8.59 2.36
C HIS A 118 6.89 -9.24 3.61
N SER A 119 7.18 -10.51 3.79
CA SER A 119 6.99 -11.21 5.05
C SER A 119 7.95 -10.61 6.08
N GLY A 120 7.48 -9.73 6.93
CA GLY A 120 8.27 -9.18 8.01
C GLY A 120 8.22 -7.66 8.12
N SER A 121 7.05 -7.10 8.36
CA SER A 121 6.95 -5.75 8.92
C SER A 121 7.53 -5.80 10.33
N ALA A 122 8.61 -5.06 10.58
CA ALA A 122 8.98 -4.76 11.95
C ALA A 122 7.79 -4.01 12.57
N PRO A 123 7.24 -4.47 13.70
CA PRO A 123 6.18 -3.72 14.35
C PRO A 123 6.71 -2.35 14.75
N CYS A 124 5.88 -1.33 14.64
CA CYS A 124 6.14 0.06 15.07
C CYS A 124 6.63 0.17 16.54
N SER A 125 6.72 -0.94 17.25
CA SER A 125 7.16 -1.04 18.65
C SER A 125 8.68 -1.05 18.86
N ARG A 126 9.50 -0.85 17.83
CA ARG A 126 10.97 -0.84 17.95
C ARG A 126 11.60 0.54 17.67
N ILE A 127 11.00 1.61 18.13
CA ILE A 127 11.70 2.88 18.28
C ILE A 127 11.41 3.43 19.68
#